data_1da2e6357b0f2bcb1eac66085cf24631
#
_entry.id   1da2e6357b0f2bcb1eac66085cf24631
#
_cell.length_a   1.000
_cell.length_b   1.000
_cell.length_c   1.000
_cell.angle_alpha   90.00
_cell.angle_beta   90.00
_cell.angle_gamma   90.00
#
_symmetry.space_group_name_H-M   'P 1'
#
loop_
_entity.id
_entity.type
_entity.pdbx_description
1 polymer ?
#
loop_
_entity_poly.entity_id
_entity_poly.type
_entity_poly.pdbx_seq_one_letter_code
_entity_poly.pdbx_strand_id
1 'polypeptide(L)'
;ESHVEDTQIAGSGICDTDVVDFIARNAKDCVQWLIDGGVPFDQEDSDDEIPRYHLTREGGHSHRRILHTADATGMAVQNSLQDNVRQHPNITLLERHNALDIITRKKIGLGGPNHVLGAYIWNRNQEVVETVRSNYVVLATGGASKVYQYTSNPDVSSGDGIAMAWRAGCRVANLEFNQFHPTCLYHPDARNFLLTEALRGEGAHLKRPDGSRFMADFDPRGELAPRDVVARAIDYEMKRLGADCMYLDISHKDPQFITKHFPTIYEKLKEYGIDLTQDAIPIVPAAHYTCGGVMVDKNGTTDLPGLYAIGEVSYTGLHGANRMASNSLLECVVYAWSAADHIKAHSDHIEPHTALPPWDESRVICSDEEVVIQHNWHELRLFMWDYMGIVRSTKRLERALRRIELLKQETHEYYANFRVSNNLLELRNLLQVAELMVRCAMQRKESRGLHYTIDYPESHAESGPTIIVPDQPC
;
A
#
# COMPACT_ATOMS: atom_id res chain seq x y z
N GLU A 1 -7.78 -4.10 -25.13
CA GLU A 1 -7.23 -5.47 -25.22
C GLU A 1 -5.81 -5.53 -24.65
N SER A 2 -4.81 -4.83 -25.20
CA SER A 2 -3.42 -4.86 -24.73
C SER A 2 -3.24 -4.47 -23.25
N HIS A 3 -4.05 -3.57 -22.68
CA HIS A 3 -3.99 -3.21 -21.27
C HIS A 3 -4.46 -4.37 -20.37
N VAL A 4 -5.50 -5.08 -20.80
CA VAL A 4 -6.00 -6.26 -20.10
C VAL A 4 -4.94 -7.37 -20.11
N GLU A 5 -4.35 -7.65 -21.26
CA GLU A 5 -3.30 -8.66 -21.42
C GLU A 5 -2.06 -8.35 -20.56
N ASP A 6 -1.55 -7.12 -20.65
CA ASP A 6 -0.39 -6.66 -19.84
C ASP A 6 -0.65 -6.81 -18.33
N THR A 7 -1.88 -6.48 -17.89
CA THR A 7 -2.28 -6.61 -16.48
C THR A 7 -2.31 -8.06 -16.02
N GLN A 8 -2.86 -8.95 -16.84
CA GLN A 8 -2.92 -10.41 -16.54
C GLN A 8 -1.52 -11.04 -16.49
N ILE A 9 -0.64 -10.65 -17.41
CA ILE A 9 0.76 -11.10 -17.42
C ILE A 9 1.47 -10.63 -16.14
N ALA A 10 1.34 -9.35 -15.80
CA ALA A 10 1.94 -8.79 -14.59
C ALA A 10 1.44 -9.51 -13.31
N GLY A 11 0.14 -9.79 -13.22
CA GLY A 11 -0.49 -10.46 -12.09
C GLY A 11 -0.23 -11.97 -11.97
N SER A 12 0.63 -12.52 -12.84
CA SER A 12 1.10 -13.92 -12.77
C SER A 12 -0.02 -14.98 -12.75
N GLY A 13 -1.08 -14.72 -13.53
CA GLY A 13 -2.15 -15.68 -13.81
C GLY A 13 -3.23 -15.84 -12.73
N ILE A 14 -3.26 -14.98 -11.71
CA ILE A 14 -4.30 -14.98 -10.67
C ILE A 14 -5.07 -13.66 -10.53
N CYS A 15 -5.02 -12.82 -11.56
CA CYS A 15 -5.95 -11.69 -11.67
C CYS A 15 -7.38 -12.19 -11.91
N ASP A 16 -8.36 -11.46 -11.38
CA ASP A 16 -9.76 -11.63 -11.77
C ASP A 16 -9.97 -10.95 -13.14
N THR A 17 -10.20 -11.78 -14.17
CA THR A 17 -10.34 -11.31 -15.56
C THR A 17 -11.50 -10.32 -15.74
N ASP A 18 -12.61 -10.56 -15.03
CA ASP A 18 -13.78 -9.70 -15.09
C ASP A 18 -13.52 -8.33 -14.46
N VAL A 19 -12.71 -8.29 -13.41
CA VAL A 19 -12.30 -7.04 -12.76
C VAL A 19 -11.29 -6.27 -13.61
N VAL A 20 -10.32 -6.96 -14.21
CA VAL A 20 -9.36 -6.33 -15.13
C VAL A 20 -10.08 -5.67 -16.30
N ASP A 21 -11.05 -6.37 -16.92
CA ASP A 21 -11.87 -5.85 -18.01
C ASP A 21 -12.77 -4.68 -17.54
N PHE A 22 -13.39 -4.79 -16.37
CA PHE A 22 -14.19 -3.74 -15.76
C PHE A 22 -13.40 -2.44 -15.59
N ILE A 23 -12.20 -2.50 -15.03
CA ILE A 23 -11.34 -1.34 -14.82
C ILE A 23 -10.88 -0.77 -16.16
N ALA A 24 -10.44 -1.62 -17.10
CA ALA A 24 -9.97 -1.17 -18.40
C ALA A 24 -11.06 -0.44 -19.22
N ARG A 25 -12.32 -0.89 -19.14
CA ARG A 25 -13.45 -0.26 -19.83
C ARG A 25 -13.85 1.09 -19.23
N ASN A 26 -13.78 1.24 -17.91
CA ASN A 26 -14.15 2.47 -17.22
C ASN A 26 -12.99 3.49 -17.14
N ALA A 27 -11.78 3.10 -17.54
CA ALA A 27 -10.57 3.93 -17.43
C ALA A 27 -10.73 5.29 -18.11
N LYS A 28 -11.27 5.31 -19.33
CA LYS A 28 -11.39 6.54 -20.14
C LYS A 28 -12.26 7.58 -19.44
N ASP A 29 -13.43 7.18 -18.97
CA ASP A 29 -14.41 8.11 -18.37
C ASP A 29 -13.90 8.62 -17.03
N CYS A 30 -13.25 7.76 -16.23
CA CYS A 30 -12.63 8.16 -14.98
C CYS A 30 -11.46 9.13 -15.18
N VAL A 31 -10.62 8.91 -16.18
CA VAL A 31 -9.52 9.82 -16.53
C VAL A 31 -10.07 11.15 -17.04
N GLN A 32 -11.13 11.14 -17.86
CA GLN A 32 -11.79 12.36 -18.33
C GLN A 32 -12.33 13.18 -17.15
N TRP A 33 -12.92 12.51 -16.16
CA TRP A 33 -13.38 13.18 -14.95
C TRP A 33 -12.24 13.86 -14.15
N LEU A 34 -11.06 13.24 -14.10
CA LEU A 34 -9.88 13.88 -13.49
C LEU A 34 -9.44 15.14 -14.27
N ILE A 35 -9.48 15.06 -15.61
CA ILE A 35 -9.16 16.20 -16.49
C ILE A 35 -10.16 17.33 -16.27
N ASP A 36 -11.45 17.02 -16.28
CA ASP A 36 -12.54 17.97 -16.04
C ASP A 36 -12.48 18.57 -14.61
N GLY A 37 -11.98 17.78 -13.67
CA GLY A 37 -11.68 18.17 -12.28
C GLY A 37 -10.43 19.05 -12.10
N GLY A 38 -9.73 19.36 -13.19
CA GLY A 38 -8.60 20.30 -13.17
C GLY A 38 -7.22 19.66 -12.91
N VAL A 39 -7.06 18.34 -13.08
CA VAL A 39 -5.74 17.71 -13.00
C VAL A 39 -4.90 18.12 -14.22
N PRO A 40 -3.72 18.76 -14.01
CA PRO A 40 -2.92 19.34 -15.10
C PRO A 40 -2.00 18.28 -15.74
N PHE A 41 -2.57 17.35 -16.50
CA PHE A 41 -1.77 16.38 -17.26
C PHE A 41 -0.97 17.06 -18.37
N ASP A 42 0.25 16.56 -18.60
CA ASP A 42 1.15 17.09 -19.62
C ASP A 42 0.56 16.91 -21.02
N GLN A 43 0.69 17.96 -21.84
CA GLN A 43 0.19 18.01 -23.20
C GLN A 43 1.33 17.98 -24.20
N GLU A 44 1.06 17.47 -25.40
CA GLU A 44 1.98 17.58 -26.53
C GLU A 44 1.97 19.02 -27.08
N ASP A 45 3.13 19.50 -27.54
CA ASP A 45 3.19 20.75 -28.30
C ASP A 45 2.50 20.56 -29.66
N SER A 46 1.24 20.94 -29.74
CA SER A 46 0.46 20.88 -30.99
C SER A 46 -0.36 22.16 -31.18
N ASP A 47 -0.49 22.60 -32.43
CA ASP A 47 -1.35 23.73 -32.82
C ASP A 47 -2.83 23.30 -32.97
N ASP A 48 -3.19 22.09 -32.55
CA ASP A 48 -4.55 21.55 -32.64
C ASP A 48 -5.47 22.23 -31.61
N GLU A 49 -6.72 22.51 -31.99
CA GLU A 49 -7.75 23.05 -31.10
C GLU A 49 -8.09 22.11 -29.92
N ILE A 50 -7.83 20.81 -30.09
CA ILE A 50 -8.07 19.78 -29.07
C ILE A 50 -6.72 19.39 -28.46
N PRO A 51 -6.53 19.56 -27.15
CA PRO A 51 -5.29 19.19 -26.49
C PRO A 51 -4.97 17.70 -26.69
N ARG A 52 -3.77 17.40 -27.14
CA ARG A 52 -3.22 16.04 -27.14
C ARG A 52 -2.38 15.85 -25.92
N TYR A 53 -2.67 14.82 -25.15
CA TYR A 53 -1.90 14.51 -23.94
C TYR A 53 -0.64 13.72 -24.28
N HIS A 54 0.47 14.11 -23.65
CA HIS A 54 1.70 13.33 -23.74
C HIS A 54 1.53 12.02 -22.95
N LEU A 55 1.82 10.89 -23.61
CA LEU A 55 1.67 9.57 -23.03
C LEU A 55 3.04 8.93 -22.78
N THR A 56 3.24 8.37 -21.60
CA THR A 56 4.42 7.59 -21.24
C THR A 56 4.14 6.08 -21.24
N ARG A 57 5.21 5.31 -21.16
CA ARG A 57 5.18 3.87 -20.96
C ARG A 57 5.97 3.52 -19.72
N GLU A 58 5.33 2.84 -18.79
CA GLU A 58 5.94 2.35 -17.56
C GLU A 58 6.19 0.84 -17.61
N GLY A 59 6.85 0.30 -16.57
CA GLY A 59 7.15 -1.12 -16.47
C GLY A 59 5.90 -2.00 -16.52
N GLY A 60 5.93 -3.04 -17.36
CA GLY A 60 4.81 -3.94 -17.61
C GLY A 60 3.87 -3.54 -18.75
N HIS A 61 3.91 -2.28 -19.20
CA HIS A 61 3.06 -1.83 -20.31
C HIS A 61 3.70 -2.08 -21.68
N SER A 62 2.95 -2.70 -22.60
CA SER A 62 3.39 -2.91 -23.98
C SER A 62 3.30 -1.64 -24.84
N HIS A 63 2.45 -0.68 -24.48
CA HIS A 63 2.19 0.55 -25.22
C HIS A 63 2.32 1.81 -24.36
N ARG A 64 2.58 2.96 -24.99
CA ARG A 64 2.43 4.27 -24.36
C ARG A 64 0.94 4.55 -24.15
N ARG A 65 0.51 4.65 -22.89
CA ARG A 65 -0.91 4.88 -22.54
C ARG A 65 -1.10 5.62 -21.21
N ILE A 66 -0.02 5.97 -20.55
CA ILE A 66 -0.05 6.54 -19.21
C ILE A 66 -0.02 8.06 -19.31
N LEU A 67 -1.08 8.71 -18.84
CA LEU A 67 -1.10 10.16 -18.60
C LEU A 67 -0.22 10.48 -17.38
N HIS A 68 0.46 11.59 -17.45
CA HIS A 68 1.36 12.00 -16.38
C HIS A 68 1.43 13.52 -16.24
N THR A 69 1.95 13.98 -15.12
CA THR A 69 2.31 15.37 -14.83
C THR A 69 3.76 15.35 -14.42
N ALA A 70 4.67 15.57 -15.34
CA ALA A 70 6.11 15.40 -15.15
C ALA A 70 6.44 14.09 -14.40
N ASP A 71 7.10 14.18 -13.23
CA ASP A 71 7.43 13.08 -12.33
C ASP A 71 6.57 13.07 -11.04
N ALA A 72 5.47 13.83 -11.01
CA ALA A 72 4.65 14.10 -9.82
C ALA A 72 3.15 13.88 -10.01
N THR A 73 2.74 12.95 -10.86
CA THR A 73 1.33 12.69 -11.22
C THR A 73 0.43 12.48 -10.00
N GLY A 74 0.86 11.64 -9.05
CA GLY A 74 0.07 11.37 -7.84
C GLY A 74 -0.19 12.62 -7.01
N MET A 75 0.81 13.49 -6.87
CA MET A 75 0.68 14.76 -6.14
C MET A 75 -0.24 15.74 -6.88
N ALA A 76 -0.15 15.81 -8.21
CA ALA A 76 -1.03 16.67 -9.02
C ALA A 76 -2.49 16.25 -8.89
N VAL A 77 -2.79 14.95 -8.98
CA VAL A 77 -4.14 14.40 -8.78
C VAL A 77 -4.63 14.71 -7.36
N GLN A 78 -3.82 14.44 -6.34
CA GLN A 78 -4.19 14.70 -4.94
C GLN A 78 -4.51 16.16 -4.69
N ASN A 79 -3.66 17.09 -5.15
CA ASN A 79 -3.86 18.51 -4.93
C ASN A 79 -5.16 19.01 -5.59
N SER A 80 -5.39 18.65 -6.87
CA SER A 80 -6.60 19.05 -7.58
C SER A 80 -7.88 18.53 -6.89
N LEU A 81 -7.89 17.26 -6.49
CA LEU A 81 -9.04 16.68 -5.79
C LEU A 81 -9.24 17.29 -4.39
N GLN A 82 -8.16 17.57 -3.66
CA GLN A 82 -8.22 18.17 -2.33
C GLN A 82 -8.77 19.60 -2.39
N ASP A 83 -8.36 20.37 -3.39
CA ASP A 83 -8.88 21.73 -3.59
C ASP A 83 -10.38 21.71 -3.91
N ASN A 84 -10.84 20.78 -4.74
CA ASN A 84 -12.25 20.58 -5.03
C ASN A 84 -13.04 20.18 -3.78
N VAL A 85 -12.52 19.27 -2.96
CA VAL A 85 -13.14 18.86 -1.68
C VAL A 85 -13.26 20.04 -0.71
N ARG A 86 -12.21 20.86 -0.55
CA ARG A 86 -12.21 22.02 0.35
C ARG A 86 -13.22 23.09 -0.04
N GLN A 87 -13.51 23.21 -1.33
CA GLN A 87 -14.47 24.19 -1.84
C GLN A 87 -15.92 23.69 -1.83
N HIS A 88 -16.14 22.38 -1.64
CA HIS A 88 -17.47 21.81 -1.74
C HIS A 88 -18.29 22.02 -0.44
N PRO A 89 -19.48 22.66 -0.51
CA PRO A 89 -20.22 23.08 0.70
C PRO A 89 -20.78 21.92 1.55
N ASN A 90 -20.96 20.74 0.95
CA ASN A 90 -21.53 19.57 1.62
C ASN A 90 -20.46 18.56 2.10
N ILE A 91 -19.19 18.92 2.00
CA ILE A 91 -18.09 18.05 2.45
C ILE A 91 -17.42 18.68 3.67
N THR A 92 -17.36 17.94 4.75
CA THR A 92 -16.61 18.32 5.95
C THR A 92 -15.31 17.52 6.01
N LEU A 93 -14.19 18.22 5.94
CA LEU A 93 -12.86 17.60 6.06
C LEU A 93 -12.40 17.65 7.52
N LEU A 94 -12.20 16.49 8.12
CA LEU A 94 -11.72 16.33 9.50
C LEU A 94 -10.23 16.00 9.49
N GLU A 95 -9.39 17.00 9.46
CA GLU A 95 -7.93 16.84 9.56
C GLU A 95 -7.51 16.47 10.99
N ARG A 96 -6.41 15.73 11.14
CA ARG A 96 -5.90 15.25 12.45
C ARG A 96 -6.89 14.38 13.23
N HIS A 97 -7.66 13.58 12.48
CA HIS A 97 -8.59 12.60 13.03
C HIS A 97 -8.20 11.20 12.55
N ASN A 98 -8.19 10.24 13.45
CA ASN A 98 -7.89 8.84 13.13
C ASN A 98 -9.13 7.98 13.37
N ALA A 99 -9.56 7.22 12.37
CA ALA A 99 -10.59 6.20 12.59
C ALA A 99 -10.06 5.10 13.53
N LEU A 100 -10.80 4.85 14.59
CA LEU A 100 -10.42 3.90 15.63
C LEU A 100 -11.02 2.53 15.36
N ASP A 101 -12.35 2.51 15.13
CA ASP A 101 -13.07 1.26 14.85
C ASP A 101 -14.43 1.52 14.19
N ILE A 102 -14.92 0.54 13.44
CA ILE A 102 -16.26 0.56 12.86
C ILE A 102 -17.28 0.21 13.94
N ILE A 103 -18.37 0.97 14.01
CA ILE A 103 -19.51 0.66 14.86
C ILE A 103 -20.48 -0.18 14.06
N THR A 104 -20.68 -1.42 14.51
CA THR A 104 -21.63 -2.34 13.89
C THR A 104 -22.78 -2.64 14.87
N ARG A 105 -23.92 -3.06 14.32
CA ARG A 105 -25.09 -3.44 15.10
C ARG A 105 -24.76 -4.52 16.15
N LYS A 106 -24.01 -5.53 15.74
CA LYS A 106 -23.58 -6.60 16.64
C LYS A 106 -22.61 -6.10 17.73
N LYS A 107 -21.66 -5.24 17.39
CA LYS A 107 -20.65 -4.70 18.32
C LYS A 107 -21.30 -3.96 19.50
N ILE A 108 -22.41 -3.28 19.29
CA ILE A 108 -23.15 -2.58 20.34
C ILE A 108 -24.31 -3.40 20.94
N GLY A 109 -24.34 -4.70 20.67
CA GLY A 109 -25.32 -5.63 21.28
C GLY A 109 -26.74 -5.53 20.75
N LEU A 110 -26.97 -4.95 19.60
CA LEU A 110 -28.30 -4.87 18.97
C LEU A 110 -28.58 -6.15 18.18
N GLY A 111 -29.78 -6.69 18.33
CA GLY A 111 -30.25 -7.84 17.57
C GLY A 111 -30.53 -7.51 16.09
N GLY A 112 -30.71 -8.57 15.27
CA GLY A 112 -31.00 -8.47 13.84
C GLY A 112 -29.75 -8.61 12.96
N PRO A 113 -29.88 -8.44 11.61
CA PRO A 113 -28.76 -8.53 10.68
C PRO A 113 -27.68 -7.51 11.01
N ASN A 114 -26.41 -7.94 10.97
CA ASN A 114 -25.29 -7.04 11.24
C ASN A 114 -25.07 -6.08 10.08
N HIS A 115 -24.85 -4.81 10.37
CA HIS A 115 -24.50 -3.76 9.40
C HIS A 115 -23.77 -2.59 10.09
N VAL A 116 -23.22 -1.69 9.31
CA VAL A 116 -22.54 -0.49 9.80
C VAL A 116 -23.53 0.52 10.35
N LEU A 117 -23.16 1.15 11.46
CA LEU A 117 -23.91 2.26 12.07
C LEU A 117 -23.08 3.54 12.16
N GLY A 118 -21.78 3.47 11.92
CA GLY A 118 -20.85 4.58 12.01
C GLY A 118 -19.44 4.14 12.38
N ALA A 119 -18.69 5.07 12.96
CA ALA A 119 -17.32 4.81 13.41
C ALA A 119 -16.97 5.61 14.67
N TYR A 120 -16.05 5.08 15.46
CA TYR A 120 -15.33 5.83 16.48
C TYR A 120 -14.10 6.49 15.86
N ILE A 121 -13.92 7.79 16.13
CA ILE A 121 -12.86 8.59 15.54
C ILE A 121 -12.09 9.31 16.65
N TRP A 122 -10.79 9.11 16.68
CA TRP A 122 -9.88 9.80 17.60
C TRP A 122 -9.56 11.22 17.08
N ASN A 123 -10.03 12.25 17.78
CA ASN A 123 -9.70 13.64 17.53
C ASN A 123 -8.38 14.00 18.23
N ARG A 124 -7.30 14.08 17.45
CA ARG A 124 -5.93 14.34 17.97
C ARG A 124 -5.75 15.73 18.55
N ASN A 125 -6.61 16.70 18.21
CA ASN A 125 -6.51 18.07 18.72
C ASN A 125 -7.12 18.20 20.11
N GLN A 126 -8.19 17.45 20.37
CA GLN A 126 -8.93 17.50 21.64
C GLN A 126 -8.60 16.30 22.54
N GLU A 127 -7.89 15.31 22.03
CA GLU A 127 -7.55 14.05 22.71
C GLU A 127 -8.79 13.30 23.24
N VAL A 128 -9.84 13.25 22.39
CA VAL A 128 -11.09 12.55 22.70
C VAL A 128 -11.50 11.64 21.54
N VAL A 129 -12.26 10.59 21.86
CA VAL A 129 -12.90 9.75 20.86
C VAL A 129 -14.31 10.25 20.60
N GLU A 130 -14.57 10.61 19.36
CA GLU A 130 -15.88 11.04 18.87
C GLU A 130 -16.64 9.85 18.29
N THR A 131 -17.97 9.86 18.47
CA THR A 131 -18.86 8.87 17.86
C THR A 131 -19.54 9.49 16.66
N VAL A 132 -19.16 9.03 15.46
CA VAL A 132 -19.72 9.52 14.21
C VAL A 132 -20.70 8.49 13.67
N ARG A 133 -21.97 8.89 13.54
CA ARG A 133 -23.00 8.07 12.95
C ARG A 133 -22.99 8.18 11.43
N SER A 134 -23.09 7.04 10.75
CA SER A 134 -23.26 7.00 9.30
C SER A 134 -23.93 5.70 8.86
N ASN A 135 -24.75 5.76 7.83
CA ASN A 135 -25.33 4.57 7.20
C ASN A 135 -24.33 3.87 6.26
N TYR A 136 -23.35 4.62 5.77
CA TYR A 136 -22.31 4.14 4.88
C TYR A 136 -20.94 4.61 5.37
N VAL A 137 -19.99 3.70 5.41
CA VAL A 137 -18.58 3.99 5.70
C VAL A 137 -17.73 3.48 4.56
N VAL A 138 -16.89 4.35 4.00
CA VAL A 138 -15.98 4.01 2.91
C VAL A 138 -14.56 4.02 3.43
N LEU A 139 -13.88 2.88 3.41
CA LEU A 139 -12.48 2.78 3.73
C LEU A 139 -11.66 3.12 2.47
N ALA A 140 -10.86 4.18 2.55
CA ALA A 140 -9.92 4.63 1.51
C ALA A 140 -8.55 4.91 2.13
N THR A 141 -8.12 4.03 3.02
CA THR A 141 -7.00 4.24 3.96
C THR A 141 -5.64 3.87 3.39
N GLY A 142 -5.59 3.43 2.13
CA GLY A 142 -4.35 2.95 1.52
C GLY A 142 -3.90 1.59 2.07
N GLY A 143 -2.65 1.23 1.78
CA GLY A 143 -2.09 -0.07 2.12
C GLY A 143 -1.46 -0.15 3.51
N ALA A 144 -0.55 -1.12 3.68
CA ALA A 144 0.02 -1.48 4.98
C ALA A 144 1.55 -1.58 4.96
N SER A 145 2.22 -0.95 4.01
CA SER A 145 3.68 -1.09 3.85
C SER A 145 4.50 -0.60 5.05
N LYS A 146 3.89 0.17 5.96
CA LYS A 146 4.52 0.61 7.22
C LYS A 146 4.86 -0.54 8.17
N VAL A 147 4.30 -1.72 7.96
CA VAL A 147 4.62 -2.94 8.71
C VAL A 147 6.09 -3.36 8.53
N TYR A 148 6.75 -2.89 7.47
CA TYR A 148 8.16 -3.17 7.18
C TYR A 148 9.08 -2.05 7.65
N GLN A 149 10.32 -2.39 7.97
CA GLN A 149 11.34 -1.42 8.39
C GLN A 149 11.60 -0.37 7.34
N TYR A 150 11.76 -0.80 6.08
CA TYR A 150 11.98 0.08 4.95
C TYR A 150 10.73 0.11 4.05
N THR A 151 10.20 1.30 3.85
CA THR A 151 9.02 1.52 3.01
C THR A 151 9.14 2.85 2.28
N SER A 152 8.61 2.90 1.07
CA SER A 152 8.45 4.13 0.29
C SER A 152 7.15 4.87 0.61
N ASN A 153 6.29 4.29 1.44
CA ASN A 153 4.98 4.84 1.75
C ASN A 153 5.07 5.86 2.91
N PRO A 154 4.13 6.82 2.99
CA PRO A 154 4.05 7.75 4.10
C PRO A 154 3.73 7.02 5.42
N ASP A 155 3.96 7.72 6.53
CA ASP A 155 3.77 7.16 7.87
C ASP A 155 2.34 6.68 8.17
N VAL A 156 1.36 7.17 7.44
CA VAL A 156 -0.07 6.81 7.60
C VAL A 156 -0.46 5.49 6.93
N SER A 157 0.44 4.82 6.18
CA SER A 157 0.15 3.53 5.53
C SER A 157 0.29 2.36 6.51
N SER A 158 -0.46 2.40 7.59
CA SER A 158 -0.41 1.48 8.74
C SER A 158 -1.43 0.33 8.68
N GLY A 159 -2.18 0.21 7.57
CA GLY A 159 -3.16 -0.86 7.37
C GLY A 159 -4.43 -0.70 8.21
N ASP A 160 -4.74 0.50 8.64
CA ASP A 160 -5.87 0.79 9.55
C ASP A 160 -7.20 0.27 9.03
N GLY A 161 -7.51 0.51 7.74
CA GLY A 161 -8.76 0.05 7.15
C GLY A 161 -8.85 -1.48 7.07
N ILE A 162 -7.75 -2.16 6.74
CA ILE A 162 -7.69 -3.63 6.72
C ILE A 162 -7.97 -4.18 8.12
N ALA A 163 -7.30 -3.62 9.14
CA ALA A 163 -7.48 -4.04 10.53
C ALA A 163 -8.89 -3.76 11.05
N MET A 164 -9.47 -2.59 10.73
CA MET A 164 -10.85 -2.26 11.13
C MET A 164 -11.89 -3.17 10.46
N ALA A 165 -11.75 -3.41 9.16
CA ALA A 165 -12.65 -4.30 8.43
C ALA A 165 -12.55 -5.74 8.94
N TRP A 166 -11.34 -6.23 9.23
CA TRP A 166 -11.13 -7.54 9.85
C TRP A 166 -11.83 -7.67 11.19
N ARG A 167 -11.68 -6.69 12.10
CA ARG A 167 -12.37 -6.67 13.39
C ARG A 167 -13.89 -6.55 13.25
N ALA A 168 -14.36 -5.98 12.15
CA ALA A 168 -15.78 -5.91 11.81
C ALA A 168 -16.33 -7.20 11.16
N GLY A 169 -15.46 -8.20 10.91
CA GLY A 169 -15.84 -9.52 10.41
C GLY A 169 -15.69 -9.69 8.90
N CYS A 170 -15.03 -8.78 8.20
CA CYS A 170 -14.79 -8.89 6.76
C CYS A 170 -13.62 -9.80 6.44
N ARG A 171 -13.75 -10.58 5.36
CA ARG A 171 -12.66 -11.37 4.80
C ARG A 171 -11.58 -10.49 4.20
N VAL A 172 -10.35 -11.00 4.21
CA VAL A 172 -9.22 -10.40 3.51
C VAL A 172 -8.60 -11.40 2.57
N ALA A 173 -7.91 -10.91 1.54
CA ALA A 173 -7.25 -11.78 0.58
C ALA A 173 -5.92 -11.23 0.11
N ASN A 174 -5.01 -12.14 -0.30
CA ASN A 174 -3.75 -11.88 -1.01
C ASN A 174 -2.76 -10.95 -0.27
N LEU A 175 -2.83 -10.86 1.07
CA LEU A 175 -1.96 -9.99 1.84
C LEU A 175 -0.48 -10.42 1.85
N GLU A 176 -0.15 -11.60 1.35
CA GLU A 176 1.22 -12.06 1.12
C GLU A 176 1.93 -11.34 -0.04
N PHE A 177 1.17 -10.73 -0.96
CA PHE A 177 1.73 -10.05 -2.12
C PHE A 177 2.00 -8.58 -1.82
N ASN A 178 3.18 -8.31 -1.29
CA ASN A 178 3.70 -6.96 -1.08
C ASN A 178 4.80 -6.67 -2.09
N GLN A 179 4.62 -5.62 -2.88
CA GLN A 179 5.61 -5.18 -3.85
C GLN A 179 6.69 -4.37 -3.16
N PHE A 180 7.95 -4.74 -3.41
CA PHE A 180 9.10 -3.99 -2.95
C PHE A 180 9.71 -3.24 -4.13
N HIS A 181 9.93 -1.93 -3.95
CA HIS A 181 10.73 -1.16 -4.90
C HIS A 181 12.21 -1.46 -4.65
N PRO A 182 13.00 -1.82 -5.67
CA PRO A 182 14.35 -2.30 -5.45
C PRO A 182 15.33 -1.23 -4.96
N THR A 183 15.11 0.04 -5.31
CA THR A 183 16.07 1.11 -5.09
C THR A 183 15.47 2.29 -4.32
N CYS A 184 15.45 2.19 -3.00
CA CYS A 184 15.19 3.28 -2.08
C CYS A 184 16.50 3.76 -1.46
N LEU A 185 16.66 5.08 -1.27
CA LEU A 185 17.86 5.62 -0.64
C LEU A 185 17.99 5.11 0.80
N TYR A 186 19.11 4.48 1.12
CA TYR A 186 19.48 4.12 2.49
C TYR A 186 20.22 5.28 3.15
N HIS A 187 19.50 6.10 3.91
CA HIS A 187 20.08 7.23 4.64
C HIS A 187 19.21 7.55 5.87
N PRO A 188 19.80 7.88 7.03
CA PRO A 188 19.07 8.13 8.27
C PRO A 188 17.98 9.21 8.16
N ASP A 189 18.27 10.26 7.40
CA ASP A 189 17.40 11.43 7.27
C ASP A 189 16.52 11.37 6.01
N ALA A 190 16.80 10.48 5.06
CA ALA A 190 16.06 10.35 3.81
C ALA A 190 14.94 9.32 3.95
N ARG A 191 13.87 9.68 4.64
CA ARG A 191 12.69 8.83 4.71
C ARG A 191 12.02 8.75 3.34
N ASN A 192 11.79 7.51 2.85
CA ASN A 192 10.94 7.21 1.69
C ASN A 192 11.45 7.74 0.32
N PHE A 193 12.72 8.12 0.16
CA PHE A 193 13.19 8.66 -1.11
C PHE A 193 13.48 7.53 -2.11
N LEU A 194 12.62 7.43 -3.12
CA LEU A 194 12.77 6.47 -4.22
C LEU A 194 13.73 7.00 -5.29
N LEU A 195 14.66 6.14 -5.71
CA LEU A 195 15.47 6.35 -6.89
C LEU A 195 14.75 5.75 -8.10
N THR A 196 14.49 6.57 -9.10
CA THR A 196 13.75 6.13 -10.30
C THR A 196 14.43 4.95 -10.99
N GLU A 197 13.60 4.08 -11.57
CA GLU A 197 14.06 2.98 -12.40
C GLU A 197 14.86 3.45 -13.63
N ALA A 198 14.62 4.67 -14.08
CA ALA A 198 15.34 5.28 -15.20
C ALA A 198 16.86 5.32 -14.99
N LEU A 199 17.37 5.43 -13.75
CA LEU A 199 18.80 5.32 -13.47
C LEU A 199 19.39 3.99 -13.97
N ARG A 200 18.69 2.88 -13.70
CA ARG A 200 19.10 1.55 -14.20
C ARG A 200 18.89 1.44 -15.72
N GLY A 201 17.83 2.05 -16.24
CA GLY A 201 17.56 2.15 -17.67
C GLY A 201 18.68 2.85 -18.44
N GLU A 202 19.27 3.89 -17.86
CA GLU A 202 20.40 4.63 -18.41
C GLU A 202 21.76 4.01 -18.09
N GLY A 203 21.77 2.82 -17.47
CA GLY A 203 22.97 2.00 -17.29
C GLY A 203 23.64 2.11 -15.92
N ALA A 204 22.96 2.57 -14.89
CA ALA A 204 23.48 2.47 -13.53
C ALA A 204 23.69 1.00 -13.12
N HIS A 205 24.78 0.74 -12.39
CA HIS A 205 25.18 -0.58 -11.95
C HIS A 205 24.84 -0.83 -10.49
N LEU A 206 24.34 -2.03 -10.18
CA LEU A 206 24.16 -2.49 -8.81
C LEU A 206 25.46 -3.15 -8.30
N LYS A 207 25.94 -2.67 -7.16
CA LYS A 207 27.24 -3.06 -6.58
C LYS A 207 27.11 -3.51 -5.14
N ARG A 208 27.98 -4.47 -4.76
CA ARG A 208 28.24 -4.84 -3.36
C ARG A 208 29.08 -3.77 -2.66
N PRO A 209 29.23 -3.82 -1.33
CA PRO A 209 30.10 -2.90 -0.59
C PRO A 209 31.56 -2.89 -1.03
N ASP A 210 32.05 -3.97 -1.62
CA ASP A 210 33.40 -4.08 -2.19
C ASP A 210 33.55 -3.49 -3.59
N GLY A 211 32.47 -2.94 -4.15
CA GLY A 211 32.42 -2.35 -5.48
C GLY A 211 32.16 -3.34 -6.62
N SER A 212 32.06 -4.64 -6.36
CA SER A 212 31.78 -5.65 -7.37
C SER A 212 30.30 -5.64 -7.79
N ARG A 213 30.03 -5.86 -9.07
CA ARG A 213 28.68 -6.01 -9.62
C ARG A 213 28.15 -7.42 -9.30
N PHE A 214 26.81 -7.58 -9.20
CA PHE A 214 26.21 -8.88 -8.85
C PHE A 214 25.00 -9.27 -9.71
N MET A 215 24.34 -8.36 -10.41
CA MET A 215 23.08 -8.69 -11.08
C MET A 215 23.20 -9.77 -12.15
N ALA A 216 24.34 -9.88 -12.83
CA ALA A 216 24.57 -10.90 -13.83
C ALA A 216 24.58 -12.34 -13.25
N ASP A 217 24.82 -12.49 -11.95
CA ASP A 217 24.78 -13.79 -11.24
C ASP A 217 23.33 -14.27 -11.04
N PHE A 218 22.34 -13.36 -11.13
CA PHE A 218 20.92 -13.64 -10.87
C PHE A 218 20.05 -13.66 -12.12
N ASP A 219 20.32 -12.78 -13.10
CA ASP A 219 19.53 -12.67 -14.32
C ASP A 219 20.40 -12.18 -15.48
N PRO A 220 20.31 -12.80 -16.68
CA PRO A 220 21.10 -12.40 -17.84
C PRO A 220 20.80 -10.97 -18.33
N ARG A 221 19.65 -10.41 -17.99
CA ARG A 221 19.28 -9.00 -18.30
C ARG A 221 19.98 -8.00 -17.37
N GLY A 222 20.68 -8.46 -16.33
CA GLY A 222 21.36 -7.64 -15.36
C GLY A 222 20.43 -6.65 -14.65
N GLU A 223 20.82 -5.40 -14.56
CA GLU A 223 20.09 -4.32 -13.89
C GLU A 223 18.74 -3.98 -14.56
N LEU A 224 18.49 -4.47 -15.79
CA LEU A 224 17.22 -4.32 -16.53
C LEU A 224 16.24 -5.48 -16.29
N ALA A 225 16.55 -6.40 -15.40
CA ALA A 225 15.63 -7.43 -14.96
C ALA A 225 14.38 -6.81 -14.29
N PRO A 226 13.24 -7.52 -14.25
CA PRO A 226 12.03 -7.06 -13.54
C PRO A 226 12.30 -6.67 -12.10
N ARG A 227 11.51 -5.74 -11.57
CA ARG A 227 11.68 -5.16 -10.21
C ARG A 227 11.77 -6.22 -9.11
N ASP A 228 10.93 -7.25 -9.18
CA ASP A 228 10.91 -8.34 -8.21
C ASP A 228 12.21 -9.19 -8.24
N VAL A 229 12.78 -9.43 -9.42
CA VAL A 229 14.07 -10.11 -9.58
C VAL A 229 15.20 -9.27 -9.00
N VAL A 230 15.23 -7.97 -9.32
CA VAL A 230 16.25 -7.04 -8.80
C VAL A 230 16.15 -6.93 -7.28
N ALA A 231 14.93 -6.77 -6.75
CA ALA A 231 14.73 -6.68 -5.30
C ALA A 231 15.17 -7.97 -4.57
N ARG A 232 14.87 -9.15 -5.14
CA ARG A 232 15.35 -10.44 -4.61
C ARG A 232 16.87 -10.55 -4.62
N ALA A 233 17.52 -10.12 -5.69
CA ALA A 233 18.98 -10.16 -5.79
C ALA A 233 19.64 -9.25 -4.74
N ILE A 234 19.13 -8.03 -4.55
CA ILE A 234 19.60 -7.10 -3.52
C ILE A 234 19.40 -7.69 -2.12
N ASP A 235 18.20 -8.17 -1.80
CA ASP A 235 17.88 -8.79 -0.49
C ASP A 235 18.76 -10.01 -0.21
N TYR A 236 18.99 -10.84 -1.21
CA TYR A 236 19.87 -11.98 -1.09
C TYR A 236 21.31 -11.58 -0.77
N GLU A 237 21.87 -10.62 -1.51
CA GLU A 237 23.23 -10.15 -1.29
C GLU A 237 23.39 -9.45 0.06
N MET A 238 22.42 -8.63 0.47
CA MET A 238 22.41 -8.01 1.80
C MET A 238 22.48 -9.07 2.91
N LYS A 239 21.61 -10.07 2.85
CA LYS A 239 21.53 -11.13 3.86
C LYS A 239 22.77 -12.05 3.86
N ARG A 240 23.28 -12.38 2.66
CA ARG A 240 24.48 -13.20 2.51
C ARG A 240 25.73 -12.54 3.10
N LEU A 241 25.87 -11.22 2.90
CA LEU A 241 27.02 -10.45 3.35
C LEU A 241 26.85 -9.88 4.77
N GLY A 242 25.65 -9.89 5.33
CA GLY A 242 25.32 -9.18 6.57
C GLY A 242 25.46 -7.66 6.41
N ALA A 243 25.18 -7.14 5.19
CA ALA A 243 25.30 -5.72 4.86
C ALA A 243 23.95 -5.01 5.02
N ASP A 244 23.98 -3.78 5.51
CA ASP A 244 22.78 -2.97 5.73
C ASP A 244 22.23 -2.38 4.42
N CYS A 245 23.05 -2.25 3.37
CA CYS A 245 22.68 -1.74 2.07
C CYS A 245 23.53 -2.30 0.94
N MET A 246 23.06 -2.14 -0.29
CA MET A 246 23.84 -2.26 -1.52
C MET A 246 24.02 -0.89 -2.15
N TYR A 247 24.64 -0.80 -3.32
CA TYR A 247 24.96 0.47 -3.95
C TYR A 247 24.44 0.52 -5.39
N LEU A 248 23.90 1.68 -5.79
CA LEU A 248 23.55 2.01 -7.17
C LEU A 248 24.52 3.07 -7.68
N ASP A 249 25.23 2.78 -8.76
CA ASP A 249 26.31 3.64 -9.27
C ASP A 249 26.13 3.96 -10.75
N ILE A 250 26.04 5.25 -11.08
CA ILE A 250 26.00 5.80 -12.43
C ILE A 250 27.18 6.72 -12.71
N SER A 251 28.13 6.88 -11.78
CA SER A 251 29.25 7.83 -11.86
C SER A 251 30.20 7.59 -13.03
N HIS A 252 30.11 6.42 -13.68
CA HIS A 252 30.87 6.12 -14.90
C HIS A 252 30.35 6.85 -16.15
N LYS A 253 29.19 7.51 -16.08
CA LYS A 253 28.63 8.34 -17.14
C LYS A 253 29.15 9.78 -17.06
N ASP A 254 29.03 10.49 -18.17
CA ASP A 254 29.42 11.92 -18.22
C ASP A 254 28.60 12.74 -17.19
N PRO A 255 29.25 13.58 -16.35
CA PRO A 255 28.58 14.40 -15.35
C PRO A 255 27.50 15.33 -15.92
N GLN A 256 27.68 15.88 -17.12
CA GLN A 256 26.68 16.75 -17.76
C GLN A 256 25.48 15.94 -18.20
N PHE A 257 25.68 14.69 -18.65
CA PHE A 257 24.59 13.77 -18.94
C PHE A 257 23.77 13.49 -17.68
N ILE A 258 24.41 13.14 -16.56
CA ILE A 258 23.75 12.81 -15.30
C ILE A 258 22.90 13.99 -14.80
N THR A 259 23.48 15.17 -14.69
CA THR A 259 22.80 16.37 -14.17
C THR A 259 21.66 16.84 -15.04
N LYS A 260 21.75 16.65 -16.36
CA LYS A 260 20.71 17.01 -17.31
C LYS A 260 19.54 16.01 -17.33
N HIS A 261 19.83 14.70 -17.20
CA HIS A 261 18.80 13.64 -17.23
C HIS A 261 18.10 13.45 -15.90
N PHE A 262 18.79 13.70 -14.78
CA PHE A 262 18.29 13.45 -13.44
C PHE A 262 18.42 14.67 -12.51
N PRO A 263 17.95 15.87 -12.92
CA PRO A 263 18.15 17.09 -12.15
C PRO A 263 17.53 17.02 -10.75
N THR A 264 16.32 16.53 -10.63
CA THR A 264 15.60 16.41 -9.34
C THR A 264 16.31 15.45 -8.38
N ILE A 265 16.73 14.27 -8.88
CA ILE A 265 17.46 13.28 -8.07
C ILE A 265 18.82 13.83 -7.66
N TYR A 266 19.54 14.48 -8.58
CA TYR A 266 20.85 15.06 -8.32
C TYR A 266 20.79 16.10 -7.21
N GLU A 267 19.89 17.07 -7.31
CA GLU A 267 19.71 18.10 -6.27
C GLU A 267 19.28 17.49 -4.93
N LYS A 268 18.37 16.51 -4.96
CA LYS A 268 17.91 15.86 -3.75
C LYS A 268 18.99 15.05 -3.04
N LEU A 269 19.80 14.32 -3.77
CA LEU A 269 20.94 13.57 -3.20
C LEU A 269 21.99 14.48 -2.60
N LYS A 270 22.22 15.66 -3.20
CA LYS A 270 23.11 16.68 -2.65
C LYS A 270 22.69 17.18 -1.26
N GLU A 271 21.38 17.27 -0.98
CA GLU A 271 20.89 17.62 0.36
C GLU A 271 21.36 16.59 1.42
N TYR A 272 21.59 15.35 1.00
CA TYR A 272 22.09 14.27 1.85
C TYR A 272 23.61 14.07 1.77
N GLY A 273 24.33 14.97 1.09
CA GLY A 273 25.78 14.90 0.95
C GLY A 273 26.28 13.86 -0.06
N ILE A 274 25.43 13.41 -0.98
CA ILE A 274 25.78 12.43 -2.02
C ILE A 274 25.84 13.14 -3.37
N ASP A 275 27.01 13.06 -4.04
CA ASP A 275 27.19 13.57 -5.40
C ASP A 275 26.99 12.44 -6.43
N LEU A 276 25.84 12.44 -7.10
CA LEU A 276 25.45 11.42 -8.10
C LEU A 276 26.48 11.25 -9.23
N THR A 277 27.31 12.26 -9.49
CA THR A 277 28.36 12.23 -10.53
C THR A 277 29.63 11.54 -10.08
N GLN A 278 29.81 11.28 -8.78
CA GLN A 278 31.04 10.75 -8.20
C GLN A 278 30.82 9.59 -7.27
N ASP A 279 29.68 9.60 -6.55
CA ASP A 279 29.41 8.67 -5.46
C ASP A 279 28.47 7.55 -5.90
N ALA A 280 28.70 6.35 -5.39
CA ALA A 280 27.73 5.27 -5.43
C ALA A 280 26.66 5.51 -4.36
N ILE A 281 25.39 5.45 -4.74
CA ILE A 281 24.25 5.74 -3.87
C ILE A 281 23.95 4.51 -3.00
N PRO A 282 23.97 4.59 -1.66
CA PRO A 282 23.53 3.49 -0.82
C PRO A 282 22.02 3.25 -0.97
N ILE A 283 21.64 2.01 -1.23
CA ILE A 283 20.26 1.64 -1.51
C ILE A 283 19.82 0.42 -0.70
N VAL A 284 18.52 0.36 -0.44
CA VAL A 284 17.84 -0.79 0.14
C VAL A 284 16.49 -0.99 -0.58
N PRO A 285 16.01 -2.23 -0.76
CA PRO A 285 14.63 -2.45 -1.20
C PRO A 285 13.66 -1.89 -0.17
N ALA A 286 12.52 -1.37 -0.61
CA ALA A 286 11.51 -0.80 0.29
C ALA A 286 10.12 -1.29 -0.07
N ALA A 287 9.31 -1.65 0.92
CA ALA A 287 7.92 -2.00 0.72
C ALA A 287 7.18 -0.82 0.09
N HIS A 288 6.48 -1.09 -1.02
CA HIS A 288 5.95 -0.04 -1.89
C HIS A 288 4.43 -0.12 -2.10
N TYR A 289 3.88 -1.32 -2.26
CA TYR A 289 2.46 -1.52 -2.53
C TYR A 289 1.95 -2.85 -1.98
N THR A 290 0.77 -2.82 -1.32
CA THR A 290 0.06 -4.01 -0.83
C THR A 290 -0.99 -4.42 -1.87
N CYS A 291 -0.79 -5.56 -2.56
CA CYS A 291 -1.71 -6.02 -3.60
C CYS A 291 -3.00 -6.65 -3.05
N GLY A 292 -2.97 -7.11 -1.82
CA GLY A 292 -4.12 -7.67 -1.10
C GLY A 292 -4.84 -6.65 -0.25
N GLY A 293 -5.91 -7.06 0.38
CA GLY A 293 -6.73 -6.19 1.24
C GLY A 293 -8.06 -6.78 1.62
N VAL A 294 -9.00 -5.92 1.97
CA VAL A 294 -10.40 -6.28 2.28
C VAL A 294 -11.10 -6.74 1.01
N MET A 295 -11.72 -7.91 1.04
CA MET A 295 -12.47 -8.43 -0.11
C MET A 295 -13.67 -7.55 -0.43
N VAL A 296 -13.81 -7.21 -1.71
CA VAL A 296 -14.91 -6.39 -2.21
C VAL A 296 -15.47 -6.94 -3.52
N ASP A 297 -16.71 -6.57 -3.82
CA ASP A 297 -17.31 -6.75 -5.14
C ASP A 297 -17.00 -5.57 -6.08
N LYS A 298 -17.56 -5.57 -7.30
CA LYS A 298 -17.37 -4.50 -8.30
C LYS A 298 -17.88 -3.12 -7.87
N ASN A 299 -18.70 -3.06 -6.83
CA ASN A 299 -19.20 -1.80 -6.25
C ASN A 299 -18.37 -1.33 -5.04
N GLY A 300 -17.29 -2.03 -4.72
CA GLY A 300 -16.50 -1.76 -3.51
C GLY A 300 -17.21 -2.18 -2.22
N THR A 301 -18.31 -2.95 -2.27
CA THR A 301 -19.02 -3.43 -1.07
C THR A 301 -18.25 -4.57 -0.43
N THR A 302 -18.16 -4.56 0.90
CA THR A 302 -17.55 -5.62 1.71
C THR A 302 -18.57 -6.68 2.15
N ASP A 303 -18.12 -7.66 2.92
CA ASP A 303 -19.02 -8.65 3.55
C ASP A 303 -20.01 -8.02 4.56
N LEU A 304 -19.76 -6.79 5.01
CA LEU A 304 -20.59 -6.08 5.98
C LEU A 304 -21.43 -5.01 5.27
N PRO A 305 -22.78 -5.12 5.26
CA PRO A 305 -23.65 -4.11 4.67
C PRO A 305 -23.38 -2.70 5.20
N GLY A 306 -23.28 -1.73 4.29
CA GLY A 306 -22.94 -0.34 4.59
C GLY A 306 -21.45 -0.04 4.71
N LEU A 307 -20.58 -1.07 4.70
CA LEU A 307 -19.13 -0.91 4.66
C LEU A 307 -18.59 -1.12 3.25
N TYR A 308 -17.80 -0.16 2.78
CA TYR A 308 -17.11 -0.19 1.50
C TYR A 308 -15.60 -0.11 1.71
N ALA A 309 -14.84 -0.66 0.78
CA ALA A 309 -13.39 -0.47 0.71
C ALA A 309 -12.97 -0.22 -0.73
N ILE A 310 -12.16 0.82 -0.97
CA ILE A 310 -11.75 1.26 -2.30
C ILE A 310 -10.25 1.59 -2.34
N GLY A 311 -9.62 1.38 -3.49
CA GLY A 311 -8.18 1.58 -3.66
C GLY A 311 -7.35 0.55 -2.91
N GLU A 312 -6.11 0.90 -2.54
CA GLU A 312 -5.11 -0.04 -2.01
C GLU A 312 -5.51 -0.78 -0.71
N VAL A 313 -6.52 -0.30 0.02
CA VAL A 313 -7.06 -1.02 1.20
C VAL A 313 -7.86 -2.25 0.81
N SER A 314 -8.35 -2.32 -0.42
CA SER A 314 -9.23 -3.36 -0.93
C SER A 314 -8.50 -4.46 -1.70
N TYR A 315 -9.06 -5.65 -1.67
CA TYR A 315 -8.74 -6.71 -2.63
C TYR A 315 -9.85 -6.79 -3.67
N THR A 316 -9.56 -6.30 -4.85
CA THR A 316 -10.48 -6.29 -6.00
C THR A 316 -10.27 -7.49 -6.93
N GLY A 317 -9.09 -8.08 -6.92
CA GLY A 317 -8.64 -9.09 -7.89
C GLY A 317 -7.86 -8.51 -9.08
N LEU A 318 -7.74 -7.18 -9.20
CA LEU A 318 -7.03 -6.52 -10.30
C LEU A 318 -5.57 -6.94 -10.40
N HIS A 319 -4.85 -6.91 -9.27
CA HIS A 319 -3.39 -7.01 -9.25
C HIS A 319 -2.85 -8.44 -9.25
N GLY A 320 -3.67 -9.44 -8.98
CA GLY A 320 -3.21 -10.81 -8.86
C GLY A 320 -2.03 -10.95 -7.88
N ALA A 321 -0.94 -11.57 -8.34
CA ALA A 321 0.26 -11.78 -7.53
C ALA A 321 1.30 -10.65 -7.64
N ASN A 322 1.08 -9.65 -8.51
CA ASN A 322 1.99 -8.51 -8.69
C ASN A 322 1.29 -7.36 -9.41
N ARG A 323 1.41 -6.17 -8.86
CA ARG A 323 0.80 -4.95 -9.42
C ARG A 323 1.60 -4.44 -10.63
N MET A 324 0.90 -4.17 -11.73
CA MET A 324 1.44 -3.38 -12.83
C MET A 324 1.43 -1.88 -12.47
N ALA A 325 2.46 -1.17 -12.86
CA ALA A 325 2.58 0.28 -12.62
C ALA A 325 1.35 1.05 -13.12
N SER A 326 0.98 2.13 -12.47
CA SER A 326 -0.18 3.02 -12.75
C SER A 326 -1.59 2.41 -12.62
N ASN A 327 -1.74 1.09 -12.61
CA ASN A 327 -3.05 0.46 -12.38
C ASN A 327 -3.67 0.80 -11.01
N SER A 328 -2.85 1.07 -10.00
CA SER A 328 -3.34 1.42 -8.66
C SER A 328 -4.13 2.73 -8.61
N LEU A 329 -3.66 3.78 -9.29
CA LEU A 329 -4.42 5.05 -9.36
C LEU A 329 -5.73 4.87 -10.12
N LEU A 330 -5.69 4.09 -11.20
CA LEU A 330 -6.89 3.79 -11.97
C LEU A 330 -7.91 2.99 -11.16
N GLU A 331 -7.47 1.98 -10.40
CA GLU A 331 -8.30 1.23 -9.46
C GLU A 331 -8.97 2.16 -8.45
N CYS A 332 -8.21 3.08 -7.84
CA CYS A 332 -8.76 4.04 -6.88
C CYS A 332 -9.92 4.85 -7.46
N VAL A 333 -9.77 5.38 -8.68
CA VAL A 333 -10.78 6.25 -9.28
C VAL A 333 -12.00 5.44 -9.74
N VAL A 334 -11.80 4.31 -10.40
CA VAL A 334 -12.89 3.46 -10.90
C VAL A 334 -13.74 2.92 -9.76
N TYR A 335 -13.11 2.41 -8.70
CA TYR A 335 -13.85 1.88 -7.55
C TYR A 335 -14.51 2.98 -6.70
N ALA A 336 -13.90 4.17 -6.61
CA ALA A 336 -14.54 5.32 -5.96
C ALA A 336 -15.83 5.72 -6.69
N TRP A 337 -15.82 5.75 -8.02
CA TRP A 337 -17.01 6.00 -8.84
C TRP A 337 -18.07 4.92 -8.63
N SER A 338 -17.69 3.65 -8.77
CA SER A 338 -18.61 2.54 -8.63
C SER A 338 -19.26 2.50 -7.24
N ALA A 339 -18.49 2.74 -6.18
CA ALA A 339 -19.01 2.82 -4.82
C ALA A 339 -19.96 4.02 -4.63
N ALA A 340 -19.62 5.18 -5.18
CA ALA A 340 -20.46 6.37 -5.09
C ALA A 340 -21.82 6.16 -5.79
N ASP A 341 -21.82 5.59 -6.99
CA ASP A 341 -23.04 5.28 -7.72
C ASP A 341 -23.89 4.24 -7.00
N HIS A 342 -23.25 3.20 -6.43
CA HIS A 342 -23.96 2.21 -5.64
C HIS A 342 -24.59 2.81 -4.38
N ILE A 343 -23.86 3.62 -3.62
CA ILE A 343 -24.38 4.32 -2.44
C ILE A 343 -25.56 5.23 -2.83
N LYS A 344 -25.42 6.00 -3.91
CA LYS A 344 -26.48 6.89 -4.41
C LYS A 344 -27.76 6.13 -4.77
N ALA A 345 -27.63 4.97 -5.41
CA ALA A 345 -28.77 4.14 -5.77
C ALA A 345 -29.50 3.51 -4.55
N HIS A 346 -28.84 3.41 -3.39
CA HIS A 346 -29.37 2.81 -2.18
C HIS A 346 -29.59 3.80 -1.04
N SER A 347 -29.39 5.09 -1.27
CA SER A 347 -29.44 6.13 -0.23
C SER A 347 -30.84 6.38 0.35
N ASP A 348 -31.91 5.90 -0.28
CA ASP A 348 -33.28 6.06 0.19
C ASP A 348 -33.62 5.15 1.40
N HIS A 349 -32.78 4.17 1.71
CA HIS A 349 -32.91 3.30 2.87
C HIS A 349 -32.16 3.85 4.08
N ILE A 350 -32.75 4.88 4.72
CA ILE A 350 -32.20 5.43 5.96
C ILE A 350 -32.72 4.61 7.14
N GLU A 351 -31.81 3.91 7.84
CA GLU A 351 -32.15 3.23 9.10
C GLU A 351 -32.66 4.24 10.16
N PRO A 352 -33.65 3.82 10.99
CA PRO A 352 -34.15 4.66 12.07
C PRO A 352 -33.03 5.14 13.00
N HIS A 353 -33.19 6.31 13.60
CA HIS A 353 -32.22 6.91 14.51
C HIS A 353 -31.96 6.04 15.75
N THR A 354 -30.96 5.15 15.67
CA THR A 354 -30.45 4.45 16.84
C THR A 354 -29.39 5.33 17.51
N ALA A 355 -29.56 5.60 18.81
CA ALA A 355 -28.52 6.28 19.58
C ALA A 355 -27.30 5.37 19.68
N LEU A 356 -26.14 5.87 19.24
CA LEU A 356 -24.87 5.16 19.36
C LEU A 356 -24.25 5.42 20.74
N PRO A 357 -23.72 4.38 21.40
CA PRO A 357 -23.02 4.60 22.66
C PRO A 357 -21.77 5.45 22.46
N PRO A 358 -21.47 6.38 23.39
CA PRO A 358 -20.20 7.07 23.39
C PRO A 358 -19.06 6.07 23.64
N TRP A 359 -17.84 6.47 23.30
CA TRP A 359 -16.65 5.71 23.65
C TRP A 359 -16.49 5.68 25.18
N ASP A 360 -16.28 4.53 25.77
CA ASP A 360 -16.16 4.36 27.22
C ASP A 360 -14.68 4.33 27.66
N GLU A 361 -14.26 5.41 28.31
CA GLU A 361 -12.92 5.56 28.93
C GLU A 361 -12.94 5.43 30.45
N SER A 362 -14.05 4.97 31.04
CA SER A 362 -14.21 4.93 32.50
C SER A 362 -13.23 3.99 33.23
N ARG A 363 -12.59 3.07 32.49
CA ARG A 363 -11.71 2.03 33.06
C ARG A 363 -10.24 2.24 32.71
N VAL A 364 -9.88 3.30 31.99
CA VAL A 364 -8.52 3.53 31.52
C VAL A 364 -7.93 4.80 32.15
N ILE A 365 -6.62 4.79 32.31
CA ILE A 365 -5.85 5.92 32.84
C ILE A 365 -4.92 6.50 31.76
N CYS A 366 -4.37 7.69 31.97
CA CYS A 366 -3.33 8.21 31.09
C CYS A 366 -2.06 7.37 31.25
N SER A 367 -1.41 7.03 30.13
CA SER A 367 -0.10 6.40 30.18
C SER A 367 0.97 7.42 30.53
N ASP A 368 1.92 7.01 31.35
CA ASP A 368 3.15 7.74 31.68
C ASP A 368 4.37 7.21 30.91
N GLU A 369 4.23 6.10 30.19
CA GLU A 369 5.32 5.45 29.44
C GLU A 369 4.94 5.19 27.98
N GLU A 370 5.55 5.91 27.05
CA GLU A 370 5.45 5.64 25.60
C GLU A 370 6.51 4.65 25.09
N VAL A 371 7.50 4.32 25.93
CA VAL A 371 8.65 3.48 25.53
C VAL A 371 8.23 2.08 25.06
N VAL A 372 7.22 1.48 25.70
CA VAL A 372 6.72 0.14 25.36
C VAL A 372 6.14 0.12 23.94
N ILE A 373 5.31 1.12 23.60
CA ILE A 373 4.69 1.22 22.27
C ILE A 373 5.75 1.44 21.20
N GLN A 374 6.70 2.34 21.45
CA GLN A 374 7.78 2.62 20.50
C GLN A 374 8.69 1.41 20.30
N HIS A 375 9.03 0.69 21.38
CA HIS A 375 9.83 -0.53 21.30
C HIS A 375 9.12 -1.60 20.45
N ASN A 376 7.88 -1.92 20.78
CA ASN A 376 7.11 -2.93 20.08
C ASN A 376 6.88 -2.58 18.60
N TRP A 377 6.73 -1.29 18.30
CA TRP A 377 6.61 -0.78 16.94
C TRP A 377 7.90 -0.99 16.13
N HIS A 378 9.08 -0.73 16.72
CA HIS A 378 10.35 -0.98 16.06
C HIS A 378 10.64 -2.47 15.90
N GLU A 379 10.39 -3.27 16.95
CA GLU A 379 10.58 -4.72 16.90
C GLU A 379 9.71 -5.36 15.82
N LEU A 380 8.42 -5.01 15.73
CA LEU A 380 7.52 -5.50 14.71
C LEU A 380 8.08 -5.26 13.30
N ARG A 381 8.45 -4.03 13.00
CA ARG A 381 8.92 -3.66 11.67
C ARG A 381 10.24 -4.34 11.29
N LEU A 382 11.13 -4.52 12.25
CA LEU A 382 12.41 -5.21 12.05
C LEU A 382 12.19 -6.68 11.72
N PHE A 383 11.44 -7.42 12.55
CA PHE A 383 11.27 -8.85 12.28
C PHE A 383 10.35 -9.14 11.07
N MET A 384 9.41 -8.25 10.74
CA MET A 384 8.65 -8.36 9.50
C MET A 384 9.57 -8.19 8.27
N TRP A 385 10.51 -7.26 8.33
CA TRP A 385 11.56 -7.13 7.32
C TRP A 385 12.41 -8.40 7.19
N ASP A 386 12.87 -8.95 8.31
CA ASP A 386 13.79 -10.10 8.32
C ASP A 386 13.10 -11.44 7.97
N TYR A 387 11.85 -11.63 8.42
CA TYR A 387 11.18 -12.94 8.36
C TYR A 387 10.03 -13.01 7.35
N MET A 388 9.33 -11.92 7.11
CA MET A 388 8.22 -11.80 6.15
C MET A 388 8.58 -10.89 4.97
N GLY A 389 9.86 -10.61 4.73
CA GLY A 389 10.35 -9.76 3.65
C GLY A 389 10.23 -10.38 2.26
N ILE A 390 11.23 -10.13 1.42
CA ILE A 390 11.21 -10.53 -0.01
C ILE A 390 11.41 -12.04 -0.16
N VAL A 391 12.43 -12.62 0.50
CA VAL A 391 12.71 -14.06 0.48
C VAL A 391 12.23 -14.69 1.78
N ARG A 392 11.30 -15.63 1.68
CA ARG A 392 10.59 -16.23 2.81
C ARG A 392 10.94 -17.71 2.99
N SER A 393 10.69 -18.25 4.18
CA SER A 393 10.66 -19.67 4.47
C SER A 393 9.64 -19.97 5.57
N THR A 394 9.13 -21.18 5.62
CA THR A 394 8.17 -21.63 6.65
C THR A 394 8.69 -21.35 8.06
N LYS A 395 9.96 -21.65 8.33
CA LYS A 395 10.59 -21.39 9.64
C LYS A 395 10.61 -19.90 10.00
N ARG A 396 10.89 -19.02 9.03
CA ARG A 396 10.88 -17.56 9.26
C ARG A 396 9.47 -17.06 9.54
N LEU A 397 8.48 -17.51 8.76
CA LEU A 397 7.07 -17.15 8.94
C LEU A 397 6.53 -17.60 10.31
N GLU A 398 6.86 -18.82 10.75
CA GLU A 398 6.52 -19.32 12.08
C GLU A 398 7.14 -18.48 13.21
N ARG A 399 8.39 -18.03 13.04
CA ARG A 399 9.04 -17.13 14.00
C ARG A 399 8.34 -15.77 14.05
N ALA A 400 7.99 -15.20 12.90
CA ALA A 400 7.24 -13.96 12.83
C ALA A 400 5.91 -14.08 13.57
N LEU A 401 5.14 -15.14 13.31
CA LEU A 401 3.84 -15.37 13.93
C LEU A 401 3.93 -15.42 15.46
N ARG A 402 4.87 -16.17 16.00
CA ARG A 402 5.07 -16.26 17.47
C ARG A 402 5.41 -14.90 18.10
N ARG A 403 6.21 -14.07 17.43
CA ARG A 403 6.52 -12.72 17.92
C ARG A 403 5.31 -11.79 17.83
N ILE A 404 4.55 -11.89 16.75
CA ILE A 404 3.30 -11.12 16.60
C ILE A 404 2.32 -11.48 17.72
N GLU A 405 2.15 -12.77 18.04
CA GLU A 405 1.28 -13.22 19.14
C GLU A 405 1.68 -12.61 20.48
N LEU A 406 2.98 -12.60 20.80
CA LEU A 406 3.49 -11.97 22.02
C LEU A 406 3.21 -10.46 22.04
N LEU A 407 3.58 -9.74 20.97
CA LEU A 407 3.37 -8.30 20.92
C LEU A 407 1.88 -7.91 20.88
N LYS A 408 1.01 -8.77 20.30
CA LYS A 408 -0.44 -8.58 20.35
C LYS A 408 -0.97 -8.69 21.78
N GLN A 409 -0.48 -9.64 22.55
CA GLN A 409 -0.88 -9.79 23.96
C GLN A 409 -0.47 -8.55 24.77
N GLU A 410 0.78 -8.12 24.68
CA GLU A 410 1.28 -6.91 25.38
C GLU A 410 0.51 -5.66 24.97
N THR A 411 0.28 -5.49 23.66
CA THR A 411 -0.48 -4.34 23.13
C THR A 411 -1.94 -4.39 23.60
N HIS A 412 -2.54 -5.57 23.69
CA HIS A 412 -3.91 -5.74 24.18
C HIS A 412 -4.01 -5.36 25.68
N GLU A 413 -3.07 -5.80 26.51
CA GLU A 413 -3.01 -5.44 27.91
C GLU A 413 -2.84 -3.92 28.09
N TYR A 414 -1.99 -3.31 27.27
CA TYR A 414 -1.79 -1.86 27.27
C TYR A 414 -3.07 -1.12 26.84
N TYR A 415 -3.70 -1.55 25.75
CA TYR A 415 -4.95 -0.97 25.24
C TYR A 415 -6.12 -1.08 26.21
N ALA A 416 -6.16 -2.13 27.05
CA ALA A 416 -7.20 -2.34 28.05
C ALA A 416 -7.05 -1.42 29.28
N ASN A 417 -5.85 -0.92 29.55
CA ASN A 417 -5.53 -0.17 30.77
C ASN A 417 -5.29 1.33 30.55
N PHE A 418 -4.95 1.73 29.30
CA PHE A 418 -4.56 3.11 29.03
C PHE A 418 -5.45 3.74 27.97
N ARG A 419 -5.56 5.08 28.05
CA ARG A 419 -6.25 5.86 27.02
C ARG A 419 -5.60 5.67 25.66
N VAL A 420 -6.43 5.72 24.63
CA VAL A 420 -5.96 5.59 23.25
C VAL A 420 -5.03 6.76 22.89
N SER A 421 -3.95 6.43 22.17
CA SER A 421 -3.07 7.40 21.53
C SER A 421 -2.87 7.02 20.07
N ASN A 422 -2.36 7.95 19.26
CA ASN A 422 -2.08 7.68 17.85
C ASN A 422 -1.16 6.46 17.68
N ASN A 423 -0.05 6.42 18.44
CA ASN A 423 0.96 5.38 18.34
C ASN A 423 0.41 4.00 18.77
N LEU A 424 -0.44 3.96 19.79
CA LEU A 424 -1.11 2.75 20.25
C LEU A 424 -2.08 2.20 19.21
N LEU A 425 -2.87 3.08 18.59
CA LEU A 425 -3.82 2.69 17.53
C LEU A 425 -3.09 2.14 16.31
N GLU A 426 -2.04 2.81 15.86
CA GLU A 426 -1.20 2.36 14.75
C GLU A 426 -0.54 1.01 15.05
N LEU A 427 0.07 0.84 16.23
CA LEU A 427 0.69 -0.43 16.62
C LEU A 427 -0.32 -1.57 16.64
N ARG A 428 -1.50 -1.37 17.24
CA ARG A 428 -2.59 -2.36 17.26
C ARG A 428 -3.00 -2.80 15.85
N ASN A 429 -3.12 -1.85 14.94
CA ASN A 429 -3.51 -2.12 13.56
C ASN A 429 -2.38 -2.80 12.79
N LEU A 430 -1.13 -2.34 12.92
CA LEU A 430 0.03 -2.96 12.29
C LEU A 430 0.21 -4.42 12.72
N LEU A 431 0.05 -4.73 14.01
CA LEU A 431 0.12 -6.11 14.52
C LEU A 431 -0.97 -6.99 13.93
N GLN A 432 -2.21 -6.47 13.82
CA GLN A 432 -3.30 -7.21 13.19
C GLN A 432 -3.01 -7.50 11.71
N VAL A 433 -2.54 -6.52 10.96
CA VAL A 433 -2.24 -6.70 9.54
C VAL A 433 -1.01 -7.58 9.33
N ALA A 434 0.02 -7.46 10.16
CA ALA A 434 1.19 -8.32 10.13
C ALA A 434 0.81 -9.81 10.32
N GLU A 435 -0.07 -10.10 11.28
CA GLU A 435 -0.62 -11.46 11.46
C GLU A 435 -1.29 -11.97 10.19
N LEU A 436 -2.16 -11.16 9.59
CA LEU A 436 -2.90 -11.54 8.38
C LEU A 436 -1.95 -11.77 7.20
N MET A 437 -0.93 -10.93 7.02
CA MET A 437 0.10 -11.10 5.99
C MET A 437 0.86 -12.41 6.18
N VAL A 438 1.29 -12.72 7.40
CA VAL A 438 2.03 -13.97 7.70
C VAL A 438 1.12 -15.18 7.50
N ARG A 439 -0.14 -15.13 7.94
CA ARG A 439 -1.12 -16.22 7.72
C ARG A 439 -1.37 -16.48 6.23
N CYS A 440 -1.55 -15.43 5.41
CA CYS A 440 -1.66 -15.57 3.96
C CYS A 440 -0.41 -16.23 3.37
N ALA A 441 0.78 -15.77 3.75
CA ALA A 441 2.05 -16.32 3.26
C ALA A 441 2.25 -17.79 3.67
N MET A 442 1.85 -18.17 4.88
CA MET A 442 1.91 -19.56 5.35
C MET A 442 0.91 -20.48 4.64
N GLN A 443 -0.23 -19.95 4.23
CA GLN A 443 -1.25 -20.71 3.49
C GLN A 443 -0.82 -21.00 2.04
N ARG A 444 -0.10 -20.08 1.38
CA ARG A 444 0.37 -20.23 0.01
C ARG A 444 1.61 -21.11 -0.08
N LYS A 445 1.46 -22.32 -0.60
CA LYS A 445 2.54 -23.34 -0.74
C LYS A 445 3.11 -23.37 -2.16
N GLU A 446 3.40 -22.21 -2.72
CA GLU A 446 4.03 -22.01 -4.03
C GLU A 446 4.84 -20.71 -4.02
N SER A 447 5.70 -20.50 -5.01
CA SER A 447 6.28 -19.19 -5.32
C SER A 447 5.60 -18.63 -6.57
N ARG A 448 5.04 -17.39 -6.46
CA ARG A 448 4.31 -16.74 -7.55
C ARG A 448 4.38 -15.21 -7.38
N GLY A 449 4.75 -14.53 -8.45
CA GLY A 449 4.86 -13.06 -8.44
C GLY A 449 5.70 -12.56 -7.26
N LEU A 450 5.11 -11.74 -6.41
CA LEU A 450 5.76 -11.13 -5.25
C LEU A 450 5.96 -12.08 -4.04
N HIS A 451 5.30 -13.22 -4.01
CA HIS A 451 5.50 -14.22 -2.97
C HIS A 451 6.54 -15.24 -3.40
N TYR A 452 7.73 -15.15 -2.81
CA TYR A 452 8.81 -16.10 -3.04
C TYR A 452 9.19 -16.81 -1.74
N THR A 453 9.14 -18.16 -1.75
CA THR A 453 9.52 -19.00 -0.61
C THR A 453 10.48 -20.10 -1.03
N ILE A 454 11.57 -20.26 -0.28
CA ILE A 454 12.59 -21.26 -0.60
C ILE A 454 12.12 -22.70 -0.38
N ASP A 455 11.07 -22.89 0.43
CA ASP A 455 10.52 -24.23 0.71
C ASP A 455 9.58 -24.72 -0.40
N TYR A 456 9.02 -23.81 -1.20
CA TYR A 456 8.11 -24.08 -2.29
C TYR A 456 8.46 -23.19 -3.49
N PRO A 457 9.59 -23.45 -4.20
CA PRO A 457 10.09 -22.55 -5.25
C PRO A 457 9.26 -22.56 -6.53
N GLU A 458 8.47 -23.61 -6.76
CA GLU A 458 7.70 -23.80 -7.98
C GLU A 458 6.30 -23.14 -7.87
N SER A 459 5.78 -22.66 -8.99
CA SER A 459 4.39 -22.20 -9.12
C SER A 459 3.47 -23.37 -9.44
N HIS A 460 2.28 -23.41 -8.83
CA HIS A 460 1.26 -24.40 -9.16
C HIS A 460 0.61 -24.07 -10.52
N ALA A 461 0.20 -25.10 -11.27
CA ALA A 461 -0.48 -24.91 -12.55
C ALA A 461 -1.85 -24.22 -12.38
N GLU A 462 -2.58 -24.62 -11.34
CA GLU A 462 -3.84 -23.96 -10.93
C GLU A 462 -3.63 -23.26 -9.58
N SER A 463 -4.00 -22.01 -9.50
CA SER A 463 -3.87 -21.20 -8.30
C SER A 463 -4.98 -20.15 -8.29
N GLY A 464 -5.31 -19.69 -7.10
CA GLY A 464 -6.31 -18.66 -6.86
C GLY A 464 -5.90 -17.72 -5.73
N PRO A 465 -6.80 -16.84 -5.29
CA PRO A 465 -6.52 -15.94 -4.19
C PRO A 465 -6.36 -16.73 -2.86
N THR A 466 -5.46 -16.24 -2.01
CA THR A 466 -5.38 -16.67 -0.61
C THR A 466 -6.39 -15.89 0.20
N ILE A 467 -7.42 -16.56 0.70
CA ILE A 467 -8.50 -15.91 1.47
C ILE A 467 -8.39 -16.30 2.93
N ILE A 468 -8.42 -15.31 3.82
CA ILE A 468 -8.52 -15.52 5.26
C ILE A 468 -9.91 -15.03 5.71
N VAL A 469 -10.56 -15.89 6.48
CA VAL A 469 -11.88 -15.62 7.05
C VAL A 469 -11.75 -15.41 8.55
N PRO A 470 -12.39 -14.41 9.14
CA PRO A 470 -12.42 -14.25 10.59
C PRO A 470 -13.04 -15.48 11.29
N ASP A 471 -12.45 -15.93 12.39
CA ASP A 471 -12.89 -17.14 13.13
C ASP A 471 -14.30 -17.01 13.71
N GLN A 472 -14.77 -15.78 13.91
CA GLN A 472 -16.15 -15.45 14.20
C GLN A 472 -16.56 -14.29 13.30
N PRO A 473 -17.34 -14.54 12.23
CA PRO A 473 -17.96 -13.45 11.52
C PRO A 473 -18.82 -12.68 12.49
N CYS A 474 -18.51 -11.42 12.66
CA CYS A 474 -19.21 -10.51 13.59
C CYS A 474 -20.67 -10.36 13.28
#